data_67b3233e3a1fa33d9b4f716863cc9b5d
#
_entry.id   67b3233e3a1fa33d9b4f716863cc9b5d
#
_cell.length_a   1.000
_cell.length_b   1.000
_cell.length_c   1.000
_cell.angle_alpha   90.00
_cell.angle_beta   90.00
_cell.angle_gamma   90.00
#
_symmetry.space_group_name_H-M   'P 1'
#
loop_
_entity.id
_entity.type
_entity.pdbx_description
1 polymer ?
#
loop_
_entity_poly.entity_id
_entity_poly.type
_entity_poly.pdbx_seq_one_letter_code
_entity_poly.pdbx_strand_id
1 'polypeptide(L)'
;RVLTPDPNATVMNDTLIIKITAGYGKLAATEELVVINEAIPVILFQPDKLIFMNAGGTETVLVAANQAWQLGEITEAWVKAVAGKDEITVTVEKNTGDNQRSCRIPVICGSNENTTTAYIDVIQWSKEDDLLVLEYTTTSANTPITLPLQGTVNCTIDWGDGTTQEVTAVKPIHQYAQAGVYEVKISGTVTALSNTDLNASAKLLTRVINWGRTGLISMEGAMEGCV
;
A
#
# COMPACT_ATOMS: atom_id res chain seq x y z
N ARG A 1 -33.66 9.97 42.85
CA ARG A 1 -33.85 9.65 41.45
C ARG A 1 -32.53 9.82 40.76
N VAL A 2 -31.98 8.77 40.19
CA VAL A 2 -30.77 8.83 39.35
C VAL A 2 -31.20 9.31 37.98
N LEU A 3 -30.65 10.42 37.51
CA LEU A 3 -30.80 10.90 36.15
C LEU A 3 -29.63 10.31 35.33
N THR A 4 -29.98 9.40 34.42
CA THR A 4 -29.04 8.91 33.40
C THR A 4 -29.34 9.68 32.12
N PRO A 5 -28.39 10.48 31.59
CA PRO A 5 -28.58 11.12 30.28
C PRO A 5 -28.62 10.07 29.19
N ASP A 6 -29.38 10.36 28.11
CA ASP A 6 -29.32 9.54 26.89
C ASP A 6 -27.89 9.58 26.29
N PRO A 7 -27.46 8.50 25.62
CA PRO A 7 -26.16 8.49 24.97
C PRO A 7 -26.03 9.64 23.97
N ASN A 8 -24.91 10.37 24.03
CA ASN A 8 -24.63 11.41 23.05
C ASN A 8 -24.25 10.77 21.69
N ALA A 9 -25.14 10.87 20.72
CA ALA A 9 -24.93 10.37 19.36
C ALA A 9 -24.34 11.43 18.40
N THR A 10 -23.89 12.58 18.93
CA THR A 10 -23.31 13.67 18.14
C THR A 10 -21.78 13.64 18.17
N VAL A 11 -21.16 14.41 17.28
CA VAL A 11 -19.70 14.60 17.24
C VAL A 11 -19.20 15.73 18.15
N MET A 12 -20.08 16.32 18.94
CA MET A 12 -19.78 17.37 19.91
C MET A 12 -20.33 17.01 21.28
N ASN A 13 -19.61 17.42 22.34
CA ASN A 13 -20.06 17.22 23.71
C ASN A 13 -21.33 18.03 23.99
N ASP A 14 -22.30 17.40 24.66
CA ASP A 14 -23.46 18.08 25.21
C ASP A 14 -23.15 18.45 26.67
N THR A 15 -23.52 19.67 27.08
CA THR A 15 -23.29 20.14 28.44
C THR A 15 -24.59 20.56 29.08
N LEU A 16 -24.92 19.98 30.22
CA LEU A 16 -26.06 20.36 31.05
C LEU A 16 -25.53 20.97 32.36
N ILE A 17 -25.96 22.19 32.65
CA ILE A 17 -25.68 22.84 33.92
C ILE A 17 -26.94 22.79 34.77
N ILE A 18 -26.85 22.10 35.92
CA ILE A 18 -27.92 22.00 36.89
C ILE A 18 -27.57 22.90 38.09
N LYS A 19 -28.41 23.94 38.32
CA LYS A 19 -28.26 24.79 39.51
C LYS A 19 -29.09 24.21 40.67
N ILE A 20 -28.39 23.89 41.75
CA ILE A 20 -29.02 23.37 42.96
C ILE A 20 -28.97 24.46 44.01
N THR A 21 -30.16 24.94 44.43
CA THR A 21 -30.27 25.95 45.47
C THR A 21 -30.81 25.31 46.72
N ALA A 22 -30.12 25.42 47.82
CA ALA A 22 -30.56 24.98 49.13
C ALA A 22 -30.62 26.18 50.08
N GLY A 23 -31.67 26.26 50.87
CA GLY A 23 -31.89 27.35 51.84
C GLY A 23 -33.05 28.27 51.48
N TYR A 24 -33.26 29.31 52.27
CA TYR A 24 -34.33 30.26 52.07
C TYR A 24 -33.84 31.71 52.31
N GLY A 25 -34.28 32.61 51.44
CA GLY A 25 -33.93 34.03 51.51
C GLY A 25 -32.43 34.29 51.46
N LYS A 26 -31.90 35.08 52.36
CA LYS A 26 -30.47 35.45 52.43
C LYS A 26 -29.55 34.33 52.88
N LEU A 27 -30.08 33.17 53.29
CA LEU A 27 -29.35 31.98 53.70
C LEU A 27 -29.34 30.91 52.61
N ALA A 28 -29.78 31.23 51.38
CA ALA A 28 -29.72 30.32 50.29
C ALA A 28 -28.32 30.22 49.71
N ALA A 29 -27.83 29.01 49.48
CA ALA A 29 -26.59 28.69 48.75
C ALA A 29 -26.95 28.03 47.42
N THR A 30 -26.28 28.40 46.36
CA THR A 30 -26.47 27.80 45.03
C THR A 30 -25.17 27.21 44.53
N GLU A 31 -25.20 25.95 44.20
CA GLU A 31 -24.10 25.23 43.56
C GLU A 31 -24.46 24.83 42.14
N GLU A 32 -23.48 24.72 41.26
CA GLU A 32 -23.66 24.28 39.89
C GLU A 32 -23.08 22.89 39.71
N LEU A 33 -23.92 21.96 39.29
CA LEU A 33 -23.50 20.66 38.78
C LEU A 33 -23.41 20.71 37.25
N VAL A 34 -22.20 20.54 36.73
CA VAL A 34 -21.97 20.44 35.29
C VAL A 34 -21.95 18.97 34.89
N VAL A 35 -22.87 18.58 34.05
CA VAL A 35 -22.92 17.24 33.48
C VAL A 35 -22.51 17.36 32.01
N ILE A 36 -21.44 16.66 31.65
CA ILE A 36 -20.94 16.58 30.27
C ILE A 36 -21.30 15.18 29.74
N ASN A 37 -22.05 15.17 28.64
CA ASN A 37 -22.29 13.95 27.86
C ASN A 37 -21.30 13.95 26.70
N GLU A 38 -20.27 13.10 26.79
CA GLU A 38 -19.17 13.09 25.82
C GLU A 38 -19.62 12.66 24.43
N ALA A 39 -19.09 13.34 23.43
CA ALA A 39 -19.32 13.00 22.02
C ALA A 39 -18.77 11.62 21.68
N ILE A 40 -19.36 10.97 20.70
CA ILE A 40 -18.80 9.73 20.12
C ILE A 40 -17.47 10.09 19.46
N PRO A 41 -16.38 9.36 19.77
CA PRO A 41 -15.10 9.56 19.12
C PRO A 41 -15.17 9.20 17.64
N VAL A 42 -14.70 10.10 16.78
CA VAL A 42 -14.62 9.90 15.32
C VAL A 42 -13.21 10.22 14.87
N ILE A 43 -12.63 9.36 14.05
CA ILE A 43 -11.32 9.53 13.44
C ILE A 43 -11.35 9.08 11.99
N LEU A 44 -10.73 9.85 11.10
CA LEU A 44 -10.62 9.60 9.66
C LEU A 44 -9.17 9.75 9.22
N PHE A 45 -8.80 9.01 8.21
CA PHE A 45 -7.46 9.00 7.63
C PHE A 45 -7.49 9.34 6.15
N GLN A 46 -6.43 10.02 5.69
CA GLN A 46 -6.21 10.23 4.26
C GLN A 46 -4.71 10.15 3.91
N PRO A 47 -4.32 9.12 3.14
CA PRO A 47 -5.13 7.94 2.78
C PRO A 47 -5.37 7.01 3.98
N ASP A 48 -6.40 6.17 3.91
CA ASP A 48 -6.69 5.10 4.88
C ASP A 48 -5.95 3.79 4.58
N LYS A 49 -5.33 3.73 3.40
CA LYS A 49 -4.56 2.58 2.90
C LYS A 49 -3.25 3.04 2.27
N LEU A 50 -2.16 2.43 2.69
CA LEU A 50 -0.82 2.63 2.15
C LEU A 50 -0.35 1.40 1.36
N ILE A 51 0.23 1.63 0.20
CA ILE A 51 0.80 0.58 -0.64
C ILE A 51 2.27 0.91 -0.89
N PHE A 52 3.15 0.06 -0.39
CA PHE A 52 4.60 0.19 -0.56
C PHE A 52 5.12 -0.83 -1.59
N MET A 53 6.13 -0.42 -2.34
CA MET A 53 6.95 -1.33 -3.13
C MET A 53 7.80 -2.22 -2.23
N ASN A 54 8.44 -3.24 -2.79
CA ASN A 54 9.32 -4.14 -2.04
C ASN A 54 10.46 -3.40 -1.32
N ALA A 55 10.96 -2.32 -1.89
CA ALA A 55 12.04 -1.50 -1.31
C ALA A 55 11.65 -0.87 0.03
N GLY A 56 10.36 -0.77 0.34
CA GLY A 56 9.86 -0.02 1.47
C GLY A 56 9.87 1.49 1.22
N GLY A 57 9.87 2.28 2.27
CA GLY A 57 9.85 3.74 2.19
C GLY A 57 9.12 4.38 3.34
N THR A 58 8.81 5.66 3.19
CA THR A 58 8.10 6.46 4.19
C THR A 58 6.97 7.23 3.52
N GLU A 59 5.78 7.16 4.10
CA GLU A 59 4.57 7.85 3.67
C GLU A 59 3.91 8.54 4.86
N THR A 60 3.11 9.56 4.59
CA THR A 60 2.38 10.32 5.61
C THR A 60 0.88 10.15 5.41
N VAL A 61 0.18 9.89 6.50
CA VAL A 61 -1.28 9.82 6.59
C VAL A 61 -1.78 11.01 7.37
N LEU A 62 -2.67 11.79 6.80
CA LEU A 62 -3.35 12.88 7.50
C LEU A 62 -4.44 12.31 8.40
N VAL A 63 -4.58 12.89 9.59
CA VAL A 63 -5.53 12.46 10.61
C VAL A 63 -6.51 13.59 10.91
N ALA A 64 -7.81 13.30 10.81
CA ALA A 64 -8.86 14.19 11.26
C ALA A 64 -9.65 13.48 12.38
N ALA A 65 -9.63 14.03 13.59
CA ALA A 65 -10.32 13.48 14.74
C ALA A 65 -11.02 14.57 15.55
N ASN A 66 -12.16 14.22 16.17
CA ASN A 66 -12.90 15.15 17.03
C ASN A 66 -12.45 15.10 18.50
N GLN A 67 -11.61 14.12 18.86
CA GLN A 67 -11.03 13.95 20.19
C GLN A 67 -9.54 13.62 20.11
N ALA A 68 -8.84 13.61 21.25
CA ALA A 68 -7.45 13.17 21.33
C ALA A 68 -7.32 11.73 20.83
N TRP A 69 -6.21 11.44 20.18
CA TRP A 69 -5.94 10.11 19.61
C TRP A 69 -4.50 9.70 19.85
N GLN A 70 -4.26 8.40 19.77
CA GLN A 70 -2.93 7.82 19.91
C GLN A 70 -2.80 6.56 19.05
N LEU A 71 -1.56 6.19 18.74
CA LEU A 71 -1.26 4.92 18.08
C LEU A 71 -1.49 3.76 19.07
N GLY A 72 -2.11 2.70 18.58
CA GLY A 72 -2.13 1.41 19.26
C GLY A 72 -0.85 0.61 19.01
N GLU A 73 -0.79 -0.61 19.53
CA GLU A 73 0.35 -1.50 19.37
C GLU A 73 0.45 -2.01 17.92
N ILE A 74 1.64 -1.87 17.32
CA ILE A 74 1.99 -2.42 16.02
C ILE A 74 2.79 -3.69 16.25
N THR A 75 2.26 -4.84 15.85
CA THR A 75 2.88 -6.16 16.08
C THR A 75 3.97 -6.48 15.05
N GLU A 76 3.92 -5.83 13.89
CA GLU A 76 4.79 -6.13 12.75
C GLU A 76 6.08 -5.30 12.81
N ALA A 77 7.21 -5.95 13.10
CA ALA A 77 8.52 -5.30 13.27
C ALA A 77 9.01 -4.52 12.02
N TRP A 78 8.48 -4.86 10.84
CA TRP A 78 8.85 -4.23 9.57
C TRP A 78 8.10 -2.90 9.30
N VAL A 79 7.16 -2.51 10.16
CA VAL A 79 6.42 -1.25 10.08
C VAL A 79 6.69 -0.43 11.33
N LYS A 80 7.00 0.84 11.14
CA LYS A 80 7.11 1.85 12.21
C LYS A 80 6.15 2.99 11.91
N ALA A 81 5.41 3.44 12.90
CA ALA A 81 4.58 4.61 12.80
C ALA A 81 4.94 5.61 13.91
N VAL A 82 4.93 6.88 13.56
CA VAL A 82 5.18 7.98 14.48
C VAL A 82 4.02 8.97 14.37
N ALA A 83 3.36 9.24 15.50
CA ALA A 83 2.29 10.21 15.57
C ALA A 83 2.86 11.63 15.60
N GLY A 84 2.37 12.49 14.68
CA GLY A 84 2.48 13.95 14.75
C GLY A 84 1.24 14.55 15.39
N LYS A 85 0.99 15.85 15.14
CA LYS A 85 -0.20 16.51 15.66
C LYS A 85 -1.48 16.05 14.93
N ASP A 86 -1.47 16.17 13.60
CA ASP A 86 -2.61 15.87 12.73
C ASP A 86 -2.18 14.93 11.59
N GLU A 87 -1.13 14.14 11.83
CA GLU A 87 -0.55 13.23 10.84
C GLU A 87 0.12 12.03 11.51
N ILE A 88 0.29 10.96 10.75
CA ILE A 88 1.07 9.78 11.13
C ILE A 88 2.08 9.52 10.02
N THR A 89 3.36 9.52 10.38
CA THR A 89 4.44 9.10 9.48
C THR A 89 4.63 7.60 9.61
N VAL A 90 4.45 6.88 8.50
CA VAL A 90 4.61 5.41 8.43
C VAL A 90 5.85 5.08 7.63
N THR A 91 6.77 4.34 8.23
CA THR A 91 8.00 3.85 7.59
C THR A 91 7.96 2.34 7.53
N VAL A 92 8.25 1.80 6.35
CA VAL A 92 8.20 0.37 6.03
C VAL A 92 9.57 -0.09 5.58
N GLU A 93 10.09 -1.16 6.19
CA GLU A 93 11.39 -1.76 5.84
C GLU A 93 11.26 -2.59 4.56
N LYS A 94 12.40 -2.80 3.85
CA LYS A 94 12.45 -3.63 2.64
C LYS A 94 11.82 -5.01 2.85
N ASN A 95 10.93 -5.42 1.93
CA ASN A 95 10.43 -6.79 1.88
C ASN A 95 11.41 -7.68 1.09
N THR A 96 12.13 -8.53 1.80
CA THR A 96 13.08 -9.49 1.19
C THR A 96 12.43 -10.84 0.89
N GLY A 97 11.17 -11.04 1.28
CA GLY A 97 10.42 -12.27 1.03
C GLY A 97 9.82 -12.33 -0.37
N ASP A 98 9.43 -13.52 -0.77
CA ASP A 98 8.83 -13.79 -2.08
C ASP A 98 7.31 -13.54 -2.09
N ASN A 99 6.73 -13.20 -0.93
CA ASN A 99 5.30 -12.92 -0.80
C ASN A 99 5.03 -11.48 -0.38
N GLN A 100 3.93 -10.94 -0.88
CA GLN A 100 3.32 -9.72 -0.37
C GLN A 100 3.05 -9.86 1.14
N ARG A 101 3.21 -8.77 1.88
CA ARG A 101 2.86 -8.71 3.31
C ARG A 101 1.97 -7.53 3.62
N SER A 102 1.21 -7.64 4.69
CA SER A 102 0.30 -6.58 5.12
C SER A 102 0.23 -6.50 6.63
N CYS A 103 -0.10 -5.33 7.15
CA CYS A 103 -0.48 -5.13 8.54
C CYS A 103 -1.54 -4.04 8.65
N ARG A 104 -2.09 -3.90 9.85
CA ARG A 104 -3.03 -2.83 10.19
C ARG A 104 -2.47 -2.04 11.36
N ILE A 105 -2.33 -0.74 11.20
CA ILE A 105 -1.91 0.16 12.26
C ILE A 105 -3.15 0.60 13.02
N PRO A 106 -3.33 0.20 14.28
CA PRO A 106 -4.46 0.65 15.09
C PRO A 106 -4.24 2.08 15.56
N VAL A 107 -5.29 2.89 15.50
CA VAL A 107 -5.32 4.25 16.03
C VAL A 107 -6.54 4.39 16.91
N ILE A 108 -6.32 4.75 18.17
CA ILE A 108 -7.35 4.84 19.19
C ILE A 108 -7.69 6.31 19.41
N CYS A 109 -8.94 6.69 19.17
CA CYS A 109 -9.49 8.02 19.41
C CYS A 109 -10.42 8.01 20.60
N GLY A 110 -10.35 9.05 21.44
CA GLY A 110 -11.13 9.19 22.67
C GLY A 110 -10.37 8.81 23.91
N SER A 111 -11.05 8.75 25.04
CA SER A 111 -10.47 8.49 26.37
C SER A 111 -11.39 7.65 27.25
N ASN A 112 -10.83 7.03 28.28
CA ASN A 112 -11.53 6.17 29.23
C ASN A 112 -12.30 5.04 28.54
N GLU A 113 -13.58 4.87 28.87
CA GLU A 113 -14.46 3.86 28.26
C GLU A 113 -15.07 4.32 26.93
N ASN A 114 -14.96 5.62 26.61
CA ASN A 114 -15.47 6.21 25.37
C ASN A 114 -14.36 6.31 24.32
N THR A 115 -14.05 5.20 23.64
CA THR A 115 -13.00 5.13 22.63
C THR A 115 -13.49 4.44 21.36
N THR A 116 -12.91 4.84 20.24
CA THR A 116 -13.06 4.19 18.93
C THR A 116 -11.68 3.81 18.42
N THR A 117 -11.54 2.59 17.90
CA THR A 117 -10.32 2.16 17.21
C THR A 117 -10.58 2.09 15.70
N ALA A 118 -9.80 2.84 14.95
CA ALA A 118 -9.77 2.77 13.49
C ALA A 118 -8.39 2.26 13.03
N TYR A 119 -8.28 1.87 11.77
CA TYR A 119 -7.08 1.22 11.25
C TYR A 119 -6.61 1.86 9.96
N ILE A 120 -5.29 1.97 9.81
CA ILE A 120 -4.64 2.26 8.54
C ILE A 120 -4.14 0.93 7.98
N ASP A 121 -4.61 0.55 6.80
CA ASP A 121 -4.16 -0.67 6.12
C ASP A 121 -2.81 -0.40 5.43
N VAL A 122 -1.81 -1.23 5.71
CA VAL A 122 -0.49 -1.20 5.07
C VAL A 122 -0.28 -2.46 4.29
N ILE A 123 0.00 -2.33 3.00
CA ILE A 123 0.32 -3.43 2.09
C ILE A 123 1.71 -3.17 1.54
N GLN A 124 2.56 -4.19 1.53
CA GLN A 124 3.86 -4.12 0.87
C GLN A 124 4.04 -5.29 -0.09
N TRP A 125 4.34 -4.94 -1.33
CA TRP A 125 4.61 -5.89 -2.39
C TRP A 125 5.88 -6.71 -2.12
N SER A 126 5.93 -7.92 -2.66
CA SER A 126 7.14 -8.72 -2.70
C SER A 126 8.06 -8.24 -3.85
N LYS A 127 9.29 -8.76 -3.88
CA LYS A 127 10.16 -8.50 -5.02
C LYS A 127 9.64 -9.16 -6.30
N GLU A 128 8.92 -10.29 -6.19
CA GLU A 128 8.34 -11.00 -7.33
C GLU A 128 7.19 -10.21 -7.95
N ASP A 129 6.41 -9.47 -7.14
CA ASP A 129 5.33 -8.61 -7.63
C ASP A 129 5.86 -7.42 -8.47
N ASP A 130 7.10 -7.00 -8.24
CA ASP A 130 7.73 -5.90 -8.98
C ASP A 130 8.30 -6.35 -10.33
N LEU A 131 8.46 -7.66 -10.56
CA LEU A 131 9.03 -8.19 -11.79
C LEU A 131 8.04 -8.17 -12.96
N LEU A 132 8.47 -7.72 -14.13
CA LEU A 132 7.82 -8.07 -15.38
C LEU A 132 8.23 -9.50 -15.75
N VAL A 133 7.26 -10.40 -15.87
CA VAL A 133 7.51 -11.81 -16.16
C VAL A 133 6.81 -12.22 -17.46
N LEU A 134 7.62 -12.61 -18.44
CA LEU A 134 7.21 -13.03 -19.77
C LEU A 134 7.54 -14.51 -19.97
N GLU A 135 6.59 -15.30 -20.43
CA GLU A 135 6.81 -16.70 -20.77
C GLU A 135 7.04 -16.87 -22.27
N TYR A 136 8.15 -17.47 -22.60
CA TYR A 136 8.49 -17.83 -23.98
C TYR A 136 8.57 -19.35 -24.14
N THR A 137 8.01 -19.85 -25.25
CA THR A 137 8.12 -21.28 -25.60
C THR A 137 8.93 -21.43 -26.88
N THR A 138 10.07 -22.14 -26.80
CA THR A 138 10.89 -22.48 -27.95
C THR A 138 10.70 -23.94 -28.34
N THR A 139 10.61 -24.22 -29.61
CA THR A 139 10.41 -25.60 -30.15
C THR A 139 11.67 -26.22 -30.72
N SER A 140 12.76 -25.46 -30.81
CA SER A 140 14.04 -25.90 -31.36
C SER A 140 15.21 -25.43 -30.52
N ALA A 141 16.30 -26.17 -30.57
CA ALA A 141 17.58 -25.75 -29.98
C ALA A 141 18.16 -24.53 -30.72
N ASN A 142 18.99 -23.76 -30.04
CA ASN A 142 19.65 -22.55 -30.54
C ASN A 142 18.67 -21.49 -31.08
N THR A 143 17.47 -21.40 -30.47
CA THR A 143 16.46 -20.40 -30.85
C THR A 143 16.80 -19.05 -30.22
N PRO A 144 17.01 -17.99 -31.02
CA PRO A 144 17.17 -16.64 -30.52
C PRO A 144 15.81 -16.01 -30.17
N ILE A 145 15.75 -15.30 -29.05
CA ILE A 145 14.63 -14.46 -28.64
C ILE A 145 15.11 -13.03 -28.50
N THR A 146 14.36 -12.10 -29.09
CA THR A 146 14.52 -10.67 -28.87
C THR A 146 13.38 -10.20 -27.99
N LEU A 147 13.67 -9.62 -26.81
CA LEU A 147 12.64 -9.07 -25.94
C LEU A 147 12.10 -7.73 -26.48
N PRO A 148 10.80 -7.47 -26.28
CA PRO A 148 10.13 -6.27 -26.80
C PRO A 148 10.39 -5.01 -25.95
N LEU A 149 11.56 -4.91 -25.30
CA LEU A 149 11.89 -3.80 -24.43
C LEU A 149 12.20 -2.54 -25.24
N GLN A 150 11.53 -1.45 -24.89
CA GLN A 150 11.61 -0.15 -25.57
C GLN A 150 11.64 1.01 -24.56
N GLY A 151 11.82 2.23 -25.07
CA GLY A 151 11.89 3.44 -24.27
C GLY A 151 13.16 3.52 -23.42
N THR A 152 13.04 3.90 -22.17
CA THR A 152 14.16 3.86 -21.21
C THR A 152 14.29 2.43 -20.68
N VAL A 153 15.46 1.84 -20.89
CA VAL A 153 15.79 0.49 -20.41
C VAL A 153 17.01 0.59 -19.50
N ASN A 154 16.84 0.17 -18.25
CA ASN A 154 17.92 -0.01 -17.26
C ASN A 154 17.46 -1.11 -16.30
N CYS A 155 17.72 -2.35 -16.68
CA CYS A 155 17.15 -3.50 -16.00
C CYS A 155 18.11 -4.69 -15.95
N THR A 156 17.83 -5.62 -15.06
CA THR A 156 18.43 -6.95 -15.03
C THR A 156 17.41 -7.95 -15.54
N ILE A 157 17.84 -8.82 -16.45
CA ILE A 157 17.04 -9.89 -17.03
C ILE A 157 17.56 -11.22 -16.50
N ASP A 158 16.70 -12.02 -15.89
CA ASP A 158 16.88 -13.46 -15.69
C ASP A 158 16.18 -14.17 -16.84
N TRP A 159 16.92 -14.87 -17.67
CA TRP A 159 16.43 -15.52 -18.88
C TRP A 159 15.68 -16.86 -18.62
N GLY A 160 15.66 -17.32 -17.36
CA GLY A 160 14.98 -18.56 -16.98
C GLY A 160 15.71 -19.84 -17.33
N ASP A 161 16.94 -19.73 -17.87
CA ASP A 161 17.84 -20.86 -18.19
C ASP A 161 19.09 -20.90 -17.27
N GLY A 162 19.05 -20.11 -16.19
CA GLY A 162 20.16 -19.94 -15.24
C GLY A 162 21.12 -18.81 -15.62
N THR A 163 20.88 -18.09 -16.70
CA THR A 163 21.68 -16.93 -17.10
C THR A 163 20.98 -15.62 -16.74
N THR A 164 21.78 -14.61 -16.38
CA THR A 164 21.31 -13.26 -16.09
C THR A 164 22.11 -12.23 -16.89
N GLN A 165 21.49 -11.09 -17.19
CA GLN A 165 22.11 -10.02 -17.98
C GLN A 165 21.64 -8.65 -17.49
N GLU A 166 22.58 -7.73 -17.25
CA GLU A 166 22.27 -6.30 -17.08
C GLU A 166 22.16 -5.64 -18.45
N VAL A 167 21.09 -4.86 -18.65
CA VAL A 167 20.72 -4.30 -19.97
C VAL A 167 20.35 -2.84 -19.83
N THR A 168 20.93 -2.02 -20.72
CA THR A 168 20.57 -0.61 -20.91
C THR A 168 20.12 -0.31 -22.34
N ALA A 169 20.20 -1.31 -23.22
CA ALA A 169 19.80 -1.20 -24.62
C ALA A 169 18.38 -1.77 -24.85
N VAL A 170 17.68 -1.21 -25.82
CA VAL A 170 16.40 -1.74 -26.31
C VAL A 170 16.59 -3.05 -27.07
N LYS A 171 15.52 -3.87 -27.14
CA LYS A 171 15.49 -5.13 -27.92
C LYS A 171 16.65 -6.07 -27.61
N PRO A 172 16.96 -6.40 -26.32
CA PRO A 172 18.04 -7.34 -26.00
C PRO A 172 17.72 -8.73 -26.57
N ILE A 173 18.80 -9.44 -26.94
CA ILE A 173 18.70 -10.75 -27.59
C ILE A 173 19.39 -11.80 -26.71
N HIS A 174 18.74 -12.96 -26.61
CA HIS A 174 19.29 -14.14 -25.96
C HIS A 174 19.04 -15.40 -26.80
N GLN A 175 19.96 -16.36 -26.79
CA GLN A 175 19.84 -17.60 -27.54
C GLN A 175 19.74 -18.79 -26.58
N TYR A 176 18.60 -19.44 -26.59
CA TYR A 176 18.37 -20.64 -25.78
C TYR A 176 19.02 -21.86 -26.42
N ALA A 177 19.89 -22.55 -25.68
CA ALA A 177 20.61 -23.72 -26.15
C ALA A 177 19.69 -24.92 -26.43
N GLN A 178 18.52 -24.99 -25.76
CA GLN A 178 17.56 -26.09 -25.89
C GLN A 178 16.15 -25.56 -26.14
N ALA A 179 15.29 -26.42 -26.67
CA ALA A 179 13.85 -26.15 -26.70
C ALA A 179 13.28 -26.24 -25.28
N GLY A 180 12.30 -25.39 -24.96
CA GLY A 180 11.70 -25.38 -23.63
C GLY A 180 10.73 -24.23 -23.42
N VAL A 181 10.18 -24.17 -22.21
CA VAL A 181 9.38 -23.06 -21.70
C VAL A 181 10.26 -22.28 -20.72
N TYR A 182 10.38 -21.00 -20.92
CA TYR A 182 11.25 -20.12 -20.14
C TYR A 182 10.47 -18.94 -19.58
N GLU A 183 10.56 -18.76 -18.27
CA GLU A 183 10.05 -17.57 -17.57
C GLU A 183 11.15 -16.51 -17.54
N VAL A 184 11.04 -15.50 -18.38
CA VAL A 184 11.96 -14.37 -18.42
C VAL A 184 11.51 -13.34 -17.41
N LYS A 185 12.34 -13.11 -16.37
CA LYS A 185 12.05 -12.17 -15.29
C LYS A 185 12.88 -10.90 -15.46
N ILE A 186 12.21 -9.75 -15.45
CA ILE A 186 12.83 -8.45 -15.69
C ILE A 186 12.60 -7.57 -14.48
N SER A 187 13.69 -7.10 -13.86
CA SER A 187 13.70 -6.18 -12.73
C SER A 187 14.39 -4.87 -13.09
N GLY A 188 13.92 -3.74 -12.58
CA GLY A 188 14.46 -2.42 -12.88
C GLY A 188 13.53 -1.59 -13.75
N THR A 189 14.08 -0.69 -14.57
CA THR A 189 13.29 0.26 -15.37
C THR A 189 13.14 -0.20 -16.81
N VAL A 190 11.89 -0.30 -17.26
CA VAL A 190 11.50 -0.46 -18.68
C VAL A 190 10.24 0.36 -18.91
N THR A 191 10.31 1.40 -19.75
CA THR A 191 9.18 2.34 -19.89
C THR A 191 8.26 2.03 -21.05
N ALA A 192 8.62 1.14 -21.96
CA ALA A 192 7.75 0.74 -23.08
C ALA A 192 8.01 -0.71 -23.49
N LEU A 193 6.99 -1.34 -24.05
CA LEU A 193 7.07 -2.64 -24.74
C LEU A 193 6.52 -2.51 -26.15
N SER A 194 7.20 -3.12 -27.13
CA SER A 194 6.69 -3.23 -28.48
C SER A 194 7.29 -4.44 -29.23
N ASN A 195 6.44 -5.28 -29.79
CA ASN A 195 6.78 -6.40 -30.66
C ASN A 195 6.83 -5.99 -32.15
N THR A 196 6.62 -4.72 -32.46
CA THR A 196 6.74 -4.22 -33.84
C THR A 196 8.11 -4.61 -34.41
N ASP A 197 8.12 -5.24 -35.57
CA ASP A 197 9.30 -5.81 -36.24
C ASP A 197 9.97 -7.02 -35.52
N LEU A 198 9.37 -7.59 -34.47
CA LEU A 198 9.89 -8.77 -33.76
C LEU A 198 9.13 -10.06 -34.08
N ASN A 199 8.55 -10.17 -35.29
CA ASN A 199 7.63 -11.25 -35.71
C ASN A 199 8.05 -12.67 -35.29
N ALA A 200 9.35 -13.01 -35.37
CA ALA A 200 9.83 -14.33 -34.99
C ALA A 200 9.75 -14.54 -33.47
N SER A 201 10.19 -13.58 -32.67
CA SER A 201 10.19 -13.66 -31.21
C SER A 201 8.78 -13.45 -30.63
N ALA A 202 7.95 -12.60 -31.26
CA ALA A 202 6.58 -12.35 -30.86
C ALA A 202 5.73 -13.64 -30.85
N LYS A 203 5.91 -14.52 -31.87
CA LYS A 203 5.23 -15.81 -31.96
C LYS A 203 5.64 -16.80 -30.88
N LEU A 204 6.75 -16.59 -30.20
CA LEU A 204 7.24 -17.44 -29.13
C LEU A 204 6.83 -16.94 -27.75
N LEU A 205 6.32 -15.71 -27.64
CA LEU A 205 5.73 -15.17 -26.42
C LEU A 205 4.35 -15.78 -26.20
N THR A 206 4.25 -16.69 -25.23
CA THR A 206 3.04 -17.46 -24.97
C THR A 206 2.19 -16.87 -23.84
N ARG A 207 2.79 -16.10 -22.92
CA ARG A 207 2.06 -15.53 -21.81
C ARG A 207 2.80 -14.33 -21.18
N VAL A 208 2.07 -13.35 -20.70
CA VAL A 208 2.54 -12.39 -19.71
C VAL A 208 2.05 -12.88 -18.36
N ILE A 209 2.97 -13.36 -17.53
CA ILE A 209 2.65 -13.92 -16.20
C ILE A 209 2.40 -12.79 -15.21
N ASN A 210 3.27 -11.77 -15.24
CA ASN A 210 3.16 -10.59 -14.39
C ASN A 210 3.66 -9.36 -15.16
N TRP A 211 2.89 -8.28 -15.09
CA TRP A 211 3.27 -6.99 -15.70
C TRP A 211 4.32 -6.23 -14.89
N GLY A 212 4.45 -6.56 -13.60
CA GLY A 212 5.40 -5.94 -12.69
C GLY A 212 5.21 -4.43 -12.54
N ARG A 213 6.28 -3.78 -12.08
CA ARG A 213 6.32 -2.34 -11.84
C ARG A 213 7.62 -1.73 -12.35
N THR A 214 7.91 -1.98 -13.61
CA THR A 214 9.13 -1.49 -14.27
C THR A 214 9.04 -0.03 -14.71
N GLY A 215 7.89 0.63 -14.51
CA GLY A 215 7.65 2.00 -14.96
C GLY A 215 7.08 2.09 -16.38
N LEU A 216 6.34 1.06 -16.82
CA LEU A 216 5.70 1.04 -18.13
C LEU A 216 4.71 2.20 -18.30
N ILE A 217 4.89 2.98 -19.35
CA ILE A 217 4.03 4.09 -19.78
C ILE A 217 3.49 3.91 -21.20
N SER A 218 4.05 2.96 -21.98
CA SER A 218 3.57 2.63 -23.32
C SER A 218 3.61 1.13 -23.56
N MET A 219 2.56 0.61 -24.17
CA MET A 219 2.41 -0.78 -24.59
C MET A 219 1.96 -0.87 -26.06
N GLU A 220 2.25 0.16 -26.86
CA GLU A 220 1.90 0.22 -28.27
C GLU A 220 2.64 -0.87 -29.04
N GLY A 221 1.87 -1.74 -29.71
CA GLY A 221 2.40 -2.90 -30.40
C GLY A 221 2.95 -4.01 -29.51
N ALA A 222 2.76 -3.95 -28.18
CA ALA A 222 3.32 -4.94 -27.25
C ALA A 222 2.89 -6.39 -27.53
N MET A 223 1.68 -6.59 -28.08
CA MET A 223 1.13 -7.90 -28.43
C MET A 223 1.07 -8.13 -29.95
N GLU A 224 1.71 -7.28 -30.76
CA GLU A 224 1.75 -7.45 -32.21
C GLU A 224 2.48 -8.74 -32.59
N GLY A 225 1.82 -9.59 -33.40
CA GLY A 225 2.37 -10.84 -33.85
C GLY A 225 2.44 -11.97 -32.82
N CYS A 226 1.95 -11.77 -31.60
CA CYS A 226 1.78 -12.84 -30.61
C CYS A 226 0.65 -13.80 -31.04
N VAL A 227 0.72 -15.08 -30.65
CA VAL A 227 -0.23 -16.15 -31.02
C VAL A 227 -0.90 -16.73 -29.78
#